data_5c879bf49916d877fad1f3bc78ddfe78
#
_entry.id   5c879bf49916d877fad1f3bc78ddfe78
#
_cell.length_a   1.000
_cell.length_b   1.000
_cell.length_c   1.000
_cell.angle_alpha   90.00
_cell.angle_beta   90.00
_cell.angle_gamma   90.00
#
_symmetry.space_group_name_H-M   'P 1'
#
loop_
_entity.id
_entity.type
_entity.pdbx_description
1 polymer ?
#
loop_
_entity_poly.entity_id
_entity_poly.type
_entity_poly.pdbx_seq_one_letter_code
_entity_poly.pdbx_strand_id
1 'polypeptide(L)'
;MTSLAIMCSGSDIWASGVKAEALTMSAFDATYGTTIGNLLVTIPLALFAFSTMVGWEINYESAFFYIFPKMETSKIFKVLIRVLWLVPGFIALGNTPDLVWTVVDIASGLWCVPNAIALIALSGVFMKIYHDYNDKYILKTRPISEPLPYIGKD
;
A
#
# COMPACT_ATOMS: atom_id res chain seq x y z
N MET A 1 -14.68 0.17 -6.16
CA MET A 1 -15.38 1.17 -7.00
C MET A 1 -15.08 0.97 -8.49
N THR A 2 -13.84 0.84 -8.93
CA THR A 2 -13.45 0.64 -10.35
C THR A 2 -14.13 -0.57 -10.99
N SER A 3 -14.14 -1.72 -10.31
CA SER A 3 -14.79 -2.95 -10.81
C SER A 3 -16.29 -2.77 -11.03
N LEU A 4 -16.97 -2.02 -10.15
CA LEU A 4 -18.39 -1.72 -10.33
C LEU A 4 -18.62 -0.80 -11.52
N ALA A 5 -17.76 0.21 -11.73
CA ALA A 5 -17.85 1.10 -12.88
C ALA A 5 -17.70 0.32 -14.20
N ILE A 6 -16.76 -0.63 -14.27
CA ILE A 6 -16.56 -1.50 -15.42
C ILE A 6 -17.77 -2.39 -15.65
N MET A 7 -18.34 -3.01 -14.61
CA MET A 7 -19.52 -3.86 -14.74
C MET A 7 -20.76 -3.08 -15.18
N CYS A 8 -20.91 -1.84 -14.73
CA CYS A 8 -22.03 -0.98 -15.09
C CYS A 8 -21.91 -0.35 -16.49
N SER A 9 -20.71 -0.32 -17.09
CA SER A 9 -20.48 0.28 -18.41
C SER A 9 -20.96 -0.57 -19.59
N GLY A 10 -21.39 -1.81 -19.35
CA GLY A 10 -21.97 -2.71 -20.36
C GLY A 10 -21.08 -3.90 -20.71
N SER A 11 -21.73 -4.97 -21.15
CA SER A 11 -21.06 -6.23 -21.51
C SER A 11 -20.03 -6.09 -22.65
N ASP A 12 -20.23 -5.12 -23.54
CA ASP A 12 -19.37 -4.88 -24.69
C ASP A 12 -17.96 -4.43 -24.30
N ILE A 13 -17.83 -3.85 -23.12
CA ILE A 13 -16.56 -3.34 -22.60
C ILE A 13 -15.81 -4.40 -21.82
N TRP A 14 -16.44 -5.05 -20.84
CA TRP A 14 -15.75 -6.04 -20.02
C TRP A 14 -15.49 -7.37 -20.75
N ALA A 15 -16.28 -7.70 -21.80
CA ALA A 15 -16.08 -8.87 -22.66
C ALA A 15 -15.21 -8.59 -23.90
N SER A 16 -14.77 -7.35 -24.12
CA SER A 16 -14.02 -6.91 -25.31
C SER A 16 -12.62 -7.50 -25.45
N GLY A 17 -12.09 -8.20 -24.43
CA GLY A 17 -10.72 -8.70 -24.43
C GLY A 17 -9.65 -7.58 -24.28
N VAL A 18 -10.05 -6.37 -23.96
CA VAL A 18 -9.14 -5.26 -23.66
C VAL A 18 -8.34 -5.58 -22.39
N LYS A 19 -7.04 -5.28 -22.37
CA LYS A 19 -6.18 -5.48 -21.21
C LYS A 19 -6.71 -4.74 -19.99
N ALA A 20 -6.51 -5.34 -18.82
CA ALA A 20 -7.06 -4.85 -17.55
C ALA A 20 -6.73 -3.36 -17.27
N GLU A 21 -5.54 -2.90 -17.66
CA GLU A 21 -5.11 -1.51 -17.48
C GLU A 21 -5.97 -0.52 -18.28
N ALA A 22 -6.35 -0.89 -19.51
CA ALA A 22 -7.14 -0.05 -20.39
C ALA A 22 -8.66 -0.20 -20.16
N LEU A 23 -9.10 -1.22 -19.44
CA LEU A 23 -10.52 -1.54 -19.25
C LEU A 23 -11.24 -0.44 -18.45
N THR A 24 -10.62 0.10 -17.43
CA THR A 24 -11.16 1.22 -16.65
C THR A 24 -11.30 2.46 -17.52
N MET A 25 -10.30 2.76 -18.34
CA MET A 25 -10.31 3.89 -19.25
C MET A 25 -11.44 3.77 -20.27
N SER A 26 -11.60 2.60 -20.88
CA SER A 26 -12.69 2.31 -21.83
C SER A 26 -14.08 2.46 -21.21
N ALA A 27 -14.25 2.09 -19.95
CA ALA A 27 -15.51 2.23 -19.25
C ALA A 27 -15.90 3.70 -19.02
N PHE A 28 -14.93 4.55 -18.67
CA PHE A 28 -15.15 5.97 -18.50
C PHE A 28 -15.33 6.69 -19.85
N ASP A 29 -14.58 6.27 -20.88
CA ASP A 29 -14.69 6.81 -22.24
C ASP A 29 -16.09 6.57 -22.83
N ALA A 30 -16.66 5.40 -22.60
CA ALA A 30 -18.01 5.06 -23.06
C ALA A 30 -19.10 5.92 -22.40
N THR A 31 -18.87 6.39 -21.17
CA THR A 31 -19.87 7.16 -20.41
C THR A 31 -19.71 8.67 -20.62
N TYR A 32 -18.47 9.19 -20.61
CA TYR A 32 -18.18 10.63 -20.61
C TYR A 32 -17.53 11.14 -21.90
N GLY A 33 -17.27 10.25 -22.85
CA GLY A 33 -16.50 10.53 -24.06
C GLY A 33 -14.98 10.50 -23.81
N THR A 34 -14.22 10.26 -24.88
CA THR A 34 -12.78 9.94 -24.83
C THR A 34 -11.94 11.00 -24.10
N THR A 35 -12.22 12.29 -24.32
CA THR A 35 -11.41 13.36 -23.71
C THR A 35 -11.65 13.48 -22.21
N ILE A 36 -12.91 13.50 -21.79
CA ILE A 36 -13.27 13.68 -20.39
C ILE A 36 -13.00 12.39 -19.62
N GLY A 37 -13.35 11.22 -20.18
CA GLY A 37 -13.08 9.91 -19.57
C GLY A 37 -11.61 9.69 -19.27
N ASN A 38 -10.74 9.97 -20.25
CA ASN A 38 -9.29 9.88 -20.06
C ASN A 38 -8.77 10.82 -18.96
N LEU A 39 -9.23 12.07 -18.91
CA LEU A 39 -8.80 13.01 -17.85
C LEU A 39 -9.27 12.57 -16.47
N LEU A 40 -10.51 12.08 -16.35
CA LEU A 40 -11.09 11.61 -15.10
C LEU A 40 -10.37 10.37 -14.51
N VAL A 41 -9.76 9.56 -15.36
CA VAL A 41 -8.97 8.40 -14.93
C VAL A 41 -7.51 8.77 -14.71
N THR A 42 -6.90 9.49 -15.65
CA THR A 42 -5.45 9.77 -15.65
C THR A 42 -5.02 10.67 -14.49
N ILE A 43 -5.77 11.75 -14.24
CA ILE A 43 -5.39 12.70 -13.17
C ILE A 43 -5.43 12.06 -11.77
N PRO A 44 -6.54 11.41 -11.34
CA PRO A 44 -6.56 10.74 -10.05
C PRO A 44 -5.54 9.61 -9.95
N LEU A 45 -5.30 8.86 -11.04
CA LEU A 45 -4.32 7.78 -11.07
C LEU A 45 -2.91 8.32 -10.87
N ALA A 46 -2.55 9.42 -11.54
CA ALA A 46 -1.24 10.06 -11.38
C ALA A 46 -1.04 10.58 -9.94
N LEU A 47 -2.04 11.24 -9.37
CA LEU A 47 -2.00 11.73 -7.99
C LEU A 47 -1.91 10.57 -6.98
N PHE A 48 -2.66 9.49 -7.20
CA PHE A 48 -2.63 8.30 -6.37
C PHE A 48 -1.26 7.60 -6.44
N ALA A 49 -0.71 7.45 -7.65
CA ALA A 49 0.62 6.85 -7.83
C ALA A 49 1.69 7.69 -7.11
N PHE A 50 1.67 9.01 -7.28
CA PHE A 50 2.61 9.91 -6.61
C PHE A 50 2.50 9.83 -5.08
N SER A 51 1.29 9.93 -4.53
CA SER A 51 1.08 9.85 -3.08
C SER A 51 1.48 8.50 -2.50
N THR A 52 1.24 7.42 -3.24
CA THR A 52 1.64 6.07 -2.85
C THR A 52 3.16 5.93 -2.85
N MET A 53 3.86 6.45 -3.85
CA MET A 53 5.33 6.43 -3.90
C MET A 53 5.94 7.15 -2.69
N VAL A 54 5.42 8.32 -2.34
CA VAL A 54 5.89 9.09 -1.17
C VAL A 54 5.59 8.34 0.14
N GLY A 55 4.40 7.76 0.28
CA GLY A 55 4.03 7.00 1.48
C GLY A 55 4.89 5.75 1.68
N TRP A 56 5.18 5.03 0.62
CA TRP A 56 6.03 3.84 0.66
C TRP A 56 7.50 4.18 0.91
N GLU A 57 7.97 5.33 0.41
CA GLU A 57 9.33 5.82 0.69
C GLU A 57 9.57 6.01 2.18
N ILE A 58 8.62 6.61 2.89
CA ILE A 58 8.69 6.79 4.35
C ILE A 58 8.75 5.43 5.08
N ASN A 59 7.94 4.47 4.67
CA ASN A 59 7.95 3.12 5.24
C ASN A 59 9.29 2.41 4.97
N TYR A 60 9.83 2.55 3.76
CA TYR A 60 11.12 1.99 3.39
C TYR A 60 12.26 2.60 4.20
N GLU A 61 12.30 3.93 4.34
CA GLU A 61 13.29 4.65 5.15
C GLU A 61 13.21 4.19 6.62
N SER A 62 12.01 4.10 7.19
CA SER A 62 11.79 3.64 8.56
C SER A 62 12.25 2.20 8.79
N ALA A 63 11.92 1.30 7.88
CA ALA A 63 12.34 -0.10 7.96
C ALA A 63 13.86 -0.25 7.85
N PHE A 64 14.49 0.52 6.96
CA PHE A 64 15.94 0.50 6.78
C PHE A 64 16.67 0.98 8.06
N PHE A 65 16.25 2.09 8.66
CA PHE A 65 16.87 2.60 9.87
C PHE A 65 16.55 1.78 11.11
N TYR A 66 15.44 1.05 11.12
CA TYR A 66 15.21 0.06 12.16
C TYR A 66 16.28 -1.05 12.16
N ILE A 67 16.69 -1.50 10.96
CA ILE A 67 17.75 -2.51 10.82
C ILE A 67 19.13 -1.91 11.07
N PHE A 68 19.37 -0.66 10.63
CA PHE A 68 20.66 0.03 10.69
C PHE A 68 20.57 1.37 11.45
N PRO A 69 20.31 1.36 12.78
CA PRO A 69 20.07 2.60 13.54
C PRO A 69 21.27 3.56 13.56
N LYS A 70 22.50 3.04 13.44
CA LYS A 70 23.71 3.87 13.39
C LYS A 70 23.80 4.76 12.13
N MET A 71 23.11 4.40 11.05
CA MET A 71 23.12 5.16 9.80
C MET A 71 22.10 6.29 9.78
N GLU A 72 21.12 6.27 10.67
CA GLU A 72 20.07 7.28 10.77
C GLU A 72 20.61 8.70 11.04
N THR A 73 21.73 8.80 11.78
CA THR A 73 22.35 10.07 12.14
C THR A 73 22.99 10.79 10.95
N SER A 74 23.31 10.07 9.88
CA SER A 74 24.01 10.63 8.72
C SER A 74 23.05 11.14 7.64
N LYS A 75 23.11 12.43 7.33
CA LYS A 75 22.34 13.06 6.25
C LYS A 75 22.64 12.43 4.87
N ILE A 76 23.89 11.99 4.65
CA ILE A 76 24.31 11.40 3.39
C ILE A 76 23.61 10.07 3.15
N PHE A 77 23.49 9.22 4.18
CA PHE A 77 22.79 7.95 4.06
C PHE A 77 21.29 8.14 3.83
N LYS A 78 20.65 9.13 4.45
CA LYS A 78 19.24 9.44 4.18
C LYS A 78 19.02 9.81 2.70
N VAL A 79 19.85 10.67 2.16
CA VAL A 79 19.76 11.04 0.73
C VAL A 79 20.03 9.86 -0.17
N LEU A 80 21.04 9.04 0.16
CA LEU A 80 21.39 7.86 -0.64
C LEU A 80 20.23 6.86 -0.70
N ILE A 81 19.56 6.58 0.42
CA ILE A 81 18.41 5.66 0.50
C ILE A 81 17.24 6.18 -0.32
N ARG A 82 16.95 7.48 -0.25
CA ARG A 82 15.89 8.12 -1.05
C ARG A 82 16.17 8.05 -2.55
N VAL A 83 17.42 8.28 -2.96
CA VAL A 83 17.82 8.11 -4.36
C VAL A 83 17.72 6.65 -4.79
N LEU A 84 18.14 5.72 -3.93
CA LEU A 84 18.05 4.28 -4.21
C LEU A 84 16.60 3.82 -4.37
N TRP A 85 15.66 4.42 -3.64
CA TRP A 85 14.23 4.15 -3.76
C TRP A 85 13.66 4.47 -5.15
N LEU A 86 14.21 5.46 -5.83
CA LEU A 86 13.76 5.85 -7.17
C LEU A 86 14.27 4.91 -8.28
N VAL A 87 15.37 4.19 -8.05
CA VAL A 87 16.01 3.34 -9.06
C VAL A 87 15.07 2.27 -9.64
N PRO A 88 14.31 1.49 -8.84
CA PRO A 88 13.36 0.52 -9.39
C PRO A 88 12.30 1.15 -10.28
N GLY A 89 11.83 2.36 -9.95
CA GLY A 89 10.88 3.10 -10.79
C GLY A 89 11.43 3.43 -12.16
N PHE A 90 12.68 3.91 -12.22
CA PHE A 90 13.34 4.18 -13.51
C PHE A 90 13.59 2.91 -14.33
N ILE A 91 13.95 1.80 -13.68
CA ILE A 91 14.10 0.51 -14.36
C ILE A 91 12.76 0.04 -14.92
N ALA A 92 11.66 0.21 -14.19
CA ALA A 92 10.33 -0.18 -14.62
C ALA A 92 9.87 0.57 -15.88
N LEU A 93 10.25 1.86 -16.06
CA LEU A 93 9.90 2.65 -17.25
C LEU A 93 10.49 2.08 -18.56
N GLY A 94 11.60 1.35 -18.48
CA GLY A 94 12.24 0.72 -19.64
C GLY A 94 11.72 -0.69 -19.97
N ASN A 95 10.78 -1.21 -19.19
CA ASN A 95 10.28 -2.58 -19.30
C ASN A 95 8.80 -2.66 -19.67
N THR A 96 8.36 -3.84 -20.11
CA THR A 96 6.94 -4.08 -20.39
C THR A 96 6.13 -4.17 -19.10
N PRO A 97 4.87 -3.70 -19.10
CA PRO A 97 4.00 -3.81 -17.92
C PRO A 97 3.88 -5.25 -17.39
N ASP A 98 3.79 -6.24 -18.28
CA ASP A 98 3.69 -7.65 -17.92
C ASP A 98 4.90 -8.14 -17.10
N LEU A 99 6.11 -7.71 -17.47
CA LEU A 99 7.32 -8.04 -16.71
C LEU A 99 7.32 -7.35 -15.34
N VAL A 100 6.95 -6.08 -15.28
CA VAL A 100 6.87 -5.33 -14.03
C VAL A 100 5.89 -5.98 -13.07
N TRP A 101 4.70 -6.35 -13.54
CA TRP A 101 3.71 -7.03 -12.72
C TRP A 101 4.17 -8.40 -12.25
N THR A 102 4.83 -9.19 -13.10
CA THR A 102 5.40 -10.49 -12.72
C THR A 102 6.40 -10.35 -11.57
N VAL A 103 7.29 -9.35 -11.64
CA VAL A 103 8.28 -9.10 -10.57
C VAL A 103 7.58 -8.66 -9.28
N VAL A 104 6.58 -7.80 -9.37
CA VAL A 104 5.78 -7.33 -8.22
C VAL A 104 5.04 -8.50 -7.55
N ASP A 105 4.44 -9.40 -8.33
CA ASP A 105 3.72 -10.56 -7.81
C ASP A 105 4.64 -11.52 -7.06
N ILE A 106 5.82 -11.80 -7.62
CA ILE A 106 6.83 -12.64 -6.97
C ILE A 106 7.29 -11.99 -5.66
N ALA A 107 7.62 -10.70 -5.68
CA ALA A 107 8.05 -9.96 -4.49
C ALA A 107 6.96 -9.92 -3.42
N SER A 108 5.70 -9.73 -3.81
CA SER A 108 4.54 -9.73 -2.92
C SER A 108 4.31 -11.09 -2.27
N GLY A 109 4.47 -12.17 -3.04
CA GLY A 109 4.39 -13.54 -2.53
C GLY A 109 5.47 -13.82 -1.48
N LEU A 110 6.71 -13.41 -1.75
CA LEU A 110 7.82 -13.53 -0.79
C LEU A 110 7.58 -12.72 0.50
N TRP A 111 7.01 -11.54 0.38
CA TRP A 111 6.70 -10.67 1.51
C TRP A 111 5.51 -11.18 2.35
N CYS A 112 4.57 -11.84 1.73
CA CYS A 112 3.39 -12.38 2.41
C CYS A 112 3.76 -13.38 3.52
N VAL A 113 4.77 -14.21 3.31
CA VAL A 113 5.19 -15.25 4.27
C VAL A 113 5.65 -14.67 5.62
N PRO A 114 6.66 -13.78 5.69
CA PRO A 114 7.10 -13.22 6.96
C PRO A 114 6.00 -12.36 7.62
N ASN A 115 5.18 -11.67 6.82
CA ASN A 115 4.06 -10.90 7.34
C ASN A 115 3.00 -11.79 8.00
N ALA A 116 2.65 -12.92 7.40
CA ALA A 116 1.72 -13.89 7.98
C ALA A 116 2.26 -14.47 9.31
N ILE A 117 3.56 -14.80 9.36
CA ILE A 117 4.21 -15.28 10.58
C ILE A 117 4.14 -14.19 11.69
N ALA A 118 4.46 -12.94 11.35
CA ALA A 118 4.40 -11.83 12.29
C ALA A 118 2.99 -11.59 12.81
N LEU A 119 1.97 -11.64 11.96
CA LEU A 119 0.57 -11.48 12.36
C LEU A 119 0.12 -12.59 13.33
N ILE A 120 0.48 -13.83 13.06
CA ILE A 120 0.18 -14.96 13.95
C ILE A 120 0.90 -14.77 15.30
N ALA A 121 2.18 -14.44 15.30
CA ALA A 121 2.95 -14.21 16.50
C ALA A 121 2.41 -13.06 17.36
N LEU A 122 1.96 -11.98 16.72
CA LEU A 122 1.44 -10.79 17.40
C LEU A 122 -0.05 -10.89 17.75
N SER A 123 -0.77 -11.91 17.27
CA SER A 123 -2.21 -12.06 17.52
C SER A 123 -2.55 -12.10 19.02
N GLY A 124 -1.74 -12.76 19.83
CA GLY A 124 -1.91 -12.80 21.29
C GLY A 124 -1.76 -11.43 21.95
N VAL A 125 -0.82 -10.62 21.48
CA VAL A 125 -0.63 -9.23 21.96
C VAL A 125 -1.82 -8.36 21.55
N PHE A 126 -2.27 -8.49 20.32
CA PHE A 126 -3.45 -7.79 19.82
C PHE A 126 -4.69 -8.09 20.67
N MET A 127 -4.97 -9.36 20.95
CA MET A 127 -6.12 -9.76 21.76
C MET A 127 -6.07 -9.18 23.17
N LYS A 128 -4.90 -9.11 23.77
CA LYS A 128 -4.74 -8.51 25.10
C LYS A 128 -4.98 -6.98 25.07
N ILE A 129 -4.49 -6.28 24.06
CA ILE A 129 -4.76 -4.84 23.87
C ILE A 129 -6.25 -4.62 23.60
N TYR A 130 -6.87 -5.46 22.78
CA TYR A 130 -8.30 -5.38 22.50
C TYR A 130 -9.15 -5.56 23.78
N HIS A 131 -8.85 -6.54 24.63
CA HIS A 131 -9.56 -6.74 25.89
C HIS A 131 -9.37 -5.56 26.84
N ASP A 132 -8.13 -5.04 26.97
CA ASP A 132 -7.87 -3.86 27.78
C ASP A 132 -8.65 -2.64 27.31
N TYR A 133 -8.68 -2.40 25.99
CA TYR A 133 -9.49 -1.34 25.39
C TYR A 133 -11.00 -1.52 25.68
N ASN A 134 -11.49 -2.73 25.49
CA ASN A 134 -12.89 -3.05 25.71
C ASN A 134 -13.31 -2.81 27.19
N ASP A 135 -12.47 -3.26 28.13
CA ASP A 135 -12.70 -3.10 29.56
C ASP A 135 -12.68 -1.62 30.00
N LYS A 136 -11.75 -0.82 29.44
CA LYS A 136 -11.60 0.59 29.82
C LYS A 136 -12.62 1.52 29.16
N TYR A 137 -12.88 1.33 27.89
CA TYR A 137 -13.64 2.31 27.08
C TYR A 137 -15.07 1.87 26.80
N ILE A 138 -15.33 0.59 26.63
CA ILE A 138 -16.66 0.07 26.29
C ILE A 138 -17.39 -0.36 27.57
N LEU A 139 -16.83 -1.29 28.33
CA LEU A 139 -17.46 -1.83 29.54
C LEU A 139 -17.24 -0.93 30.77
N LYS A 140 -16.25 -0.05 30.75
CA LYS A 140 -15.88 0.86 31.84
C LYS A 140 -15.65 0.14 33.20
N THR A 141 -15.19 -1.08 33.13
CA THR A 141 -14.92 -1.93 34.32
C THR A 141 -13.56 -1.62 34.93
N ARG A 142 -12.64 -0.97 34.18
CA ARG A 142 -11.29 -0.56 34.63
C ARG A 142 -11.06 0.93 34.44
N PRO A 143 -10.27 1.57 35.33
CA PRO A 143 -9.93 2.99 35.18
C PRO A 143 -8.99 3.22 33.98
N ILE A 144 -9.23 4.32 33.23
CA ILE A 144 -8.45 4.70 32.04
C ILE A 144 -6.98 5.01 32.39
N SER A 145 -6.70 5.41 33.63
CA SER A 145 -5.37 5.74 34.12
C SER A 145 -4.45 4.52 34.34
N GLU A 146 -4.98 3.32 34.25
CA GLU A 146 -4.18 2.11 34.40
C GLU A 146 -3.30 1.90 33.16
N PRO A 147 -1.95 1.74 33.31
CA PRO A 147 -1.07 1.60 32.16
C PRO A 147 -1.38 0.33 31.36
N LEU A 148 -1.08 0.37 30.05
CA LEU A 148 -1.19 -0.81 29.20
C LEU A 148 -0.27 -1.92 29.69
N PRO A 149 -0.72 -3.17 29.76
CA PRO A 149 0.03 -4.28 30.35
C PRO A 149 1.34 -4.65 29.62
N TYR A 150 1.66 -3.95 28.53
CA TYR A 150 2.82 -4.22 27.65
C TYR A 150 3.75 -3.03 27.43
N ILE A 151 3.39 -1.82 27.87
CA ILE A 151 4.24 -0.63 27.71
C ILE A 151 4.93 -0.40 29.06
N GLY A 152 6.21 -0.67 29.13
CA GLY A 152 7.06 -0.31 30.27
C GLY A 152 7.42 -1.43 31.24
N LYS A 153 7.67 -2.63 30.73
CA LYS A 153 8.42 -3.68 31.47
C LYS A 153 9.64 -4.05 30.61
N ASP A 154 10.60 -3.18 30.58
CA ASP A 154 12.01 -3.50 30.33
C ASP A 154 12.77 -3.42 31.64
#